data_e2fa0206584ee9e6a3b9af50f1132085
#
_entry.id   e2fa0206584ee9e6a3b9af50f1132085
#
_cell.length_a   1.000
_cell.length_b   1.000
_cell.length_c   1.000
_cell.angle_alpha   90.00
_cell.angle_beta   90.00
_cell.angle_gamma   90.00
#
_symmetry.space_group_name_H-M   'P 1'
#
loop_
_entity.id
_entity.type
_entity.pdbx_description
1 polymer ?
#
loop_
_entity_poly.entity_id
_entity_poly.type
_entity_poly.pdbx_seq_one_letter_code
_entity_poly.pdbx_strand_id
1 'polypeptide(L)'
;LHLLLTDNLKNIQMVDLKGQYARLKDRIQPAMDEVISSCSFIKGPALSEFETNLAAYLGVKHVIGVANGTDALQIACMALDLKPGDEVIVPSFTYVSTAEVIGLLGLVPVMVDVDLATYNIDIARAHRLVTPKTKAIVPVHLYGQSAPMDEVLAFAKGFNLFVVEDTAQAIGGDYTHSNGTRVKTGTLGNIGCTSFFPSKNLGCFG
;
A
#
# COMPACT_ATOMS: atom_id res chain seq x y z
N LEU A 1 -18.38 -15.13 40.99
CA LEU A 1 -18.61 -15.45 39.56
C LEU A 1 -17.55 -14.85 38.63
N HIS A 2 -16.74 -13.88 39.09
CA HIS A 2 -15.71 -13.19 38.26
C HIS A 2 -14.35 -13.91 38.21
N LEU A 3 -14.09 -14.88 39.09
CA LEU A 3 -12.81 -15.59 39.22
C LEU A 3 -12.71 -16.88 38.38
N LEU A 4 -13.79 -17.34 37.73
CA LEU A 4 -13.79 -18.58 36.98
C LEU A 4 -13.69 -18.39 35.45
N LEU A 5 -13.62 -17.15 34.95
CA LEU A 5 -13.57 -16.85 33.53
C LEU A 5 -12.17 -16.47 33.00
N THR A 6 -11.16 -16.36 33.89
CA THR A 6 -9.83 -15.87 33.49
C THR A 6 -8.83 -16.96 33.12
N ASP A 7 -9.07 -18.22 33.45
CA ASP A 7 -8.07 -19.29 33.28
C ASP A 7 -8.04 -19.97 31.91
N ASN A 8 -8.91 -19.60 30.97
CA ASN A 8 -8.95 -20.23 29.63
C ASN A 8 -9.03 -19.23 28.45
N LEU A 9 -8.83 -17.95 28.66
CA LEU A 9 -8.68 -17.01 27.56
C LEU A 9 -7.27 -17.17 26.98
N LYS A 10 -7.14 -17.97 25.92
CA LYS A 10 -5.93 -17.96 25.10
C LYS A 10 -5.69 -16.53 24.67
N ASN A 11 -4.47 -16.02 24.87
CA ASN A 11 -4.07 -14.71 24.34
C ASN A 11 -4.34 -14.69 22.85
N ILE A 12 -5.35 -13.93 22.42
CA ILE A 12 -5.66 -13.71 21.01
C ILE A 12 -4.63 -12.71 20.50
N GLN A 13 -3.78 -13.16 19.58
CA GLN A 13 -2.82 -12.30 18.90
C GLN A 13 -3.42 -11.79 17.60
N MET A 14 -3.15 -10.53 17.24
CA MET A 14 -3.61 -9.96 15.97
C MET A 14 -3.03 -10.69 14.74
N VAL A 15 -1.80 -11.21 14.86
CA VAL A 15 -1.09 -11.92 13.78
C VAL A 15 -0.32 -13.10 14.37
N ASP A 16 -0.53 -14.31 13.84
CA ASP A 16 0.19 -15.52 14.20
C ASP A 16 1.37 -15.78 13.25
N LEU A 17 2.43 -14.97 13.37
CA LEU A 17 3.65 -15.11 12.54
C LEU A 17 4.37 -16.44 12.78
N LYS A 18 4.35 -16.97 14.01
CA LYS A 18 4.98 -18.25 14.33
C LYS A 18 4.29 -19.41 13.63
N GLY A 19 2.96 -19.44 13.65
CA GLY A 19 2.17 -20.46 12.96
C GLY A 19 2.28 -20.33 11.45
N GLN A 20 2.32 -19.11 10.91
CA GLN A 20 2.58 -18.87 9.49
C GLN A 20 3.93 -19.45 9.07
N TYR A 21 5.00 -19.10 9.77
CA TYR A 21 6.34 -19.63 9.49
C TYR A 21 6.41 -21.16 9.59
N ALA A 22 5.83 -21.74 10.64
CA ALA A 22 5.82 -23.20 10.80
C ALA A 22 5.18 -23.94 9.61
N ARG A 23 4.11 -23.36 9.01
CA ARG A 23 3.46 -23.93 7.83
C ARG A 23 4.27 -23.77 6.53
N LEU A 24 5.08 -22.73 6.43
CA LEU A 24 5.78 -22.35 5.20
C LEU A 24 7.28 -22.68 5.22
N LYS A 25 7.83 -23.05 6.39
CA LYS A 25 9.26 -23.25 6.62
C LYS A 25 9.92 -24.12 5.56
N ASP A 26 9.33 -25.28 5.25
CA ASP A 26 9.93 -26.28 4.35
C ASP A 26 9.99 -25.78 2.89
N ARG A 27 9.28 -24.70 2.56
CA ARG A 27 9.32 -24.05 1.25
C ARG A 27 10.20 -22.81 1.25
N ILE A 28 10.16 -22.04 2.31
CA ILE A 28 10.89 -20.76 2.41
C ILE A 28 12.37 -20.99 2.65
N GLN A 29 12.73 -21.91 3.56
CA GLN A 29 14.13 -22.13 3.91
C GLN A 29 15.00 -22.53 2.73
N PRO A 30 14.61 -23.52 1.89
CA PRO A 30 15.41 -23.87 0.70
C PRO A 30 15.54 -22.71 -0.30
N ALA A 31 14.48 -21.89 -0.48
CA ALA A 31 14.54 -20.76 -1.38
C ALA A 31 15.52 -19.66 -0.88
N MET A 32 15.57 -19.43 0.43
CA MET A 32 16.55 -18.52 1.02
C MET A 32 17.98 -19.06 0.89
N ASP A 33 18.18 -20.35 1.17
CA ASP A 33 19.48 -21.01 1.08
C ASP A 33 20.03 -20.99 -0.38
N GLU A 34 19.15 -21.09 -1.38
CA GLU A 34 19.53 -20.95 -2.79
C GLU A 34 20.03 -19.54 -3.11
N VAL A 35 19.32 -18.49 -2.67
CA VAL A 35 19.77 -17.11 -2.87
C VAL A 35 21.11 -16.85 -2.19
N ILE A 36 21.29 -17.37 -0.97
CA ILE A 36 22.52 -17.20 -0.18
C ILE A 36 23.68 -17.93 -0.85
N SER A 37 23.49 -19.20 -1.23
CA SER A 37 24.54 -20.03 -1.82
C SER A 37 24.97 -19.56 -3.21
N SER A 38 24.05 -19.00 -3.98
CA SER A 38 24.35 -18.40 -5.30
C SER A 38 24.86 -16.96 -5.21
N CYS A 39 24.88 -16.33 -4.02
CA CYS A 39 25.22 -14.92 -3.81
C CYS A 39 24.43 -13.96 -4.73
N SER A 40 23.23 -14.31 -5.13
CA SER A 40 22.39 -13.54 -6.05
C SER A 40 21.54 -12.49 -5.31
N PHE A 41 22.18 -11.61 -4.51
CA PHE A 41 21.49 -10.70 -3.58
C PHE A 41 20.92 -9.45 -4.25
N ILE A 42 21.52 -8.98 -5.34
CA ILE A 42 21.11 -7.74 -6.01
C ILE A 42 20.54 -8.08 -7.39
N LYS A 43 19.25 -7.77 -7.61
CA LYS A 43 18.54 -8.05 -8.87
C LYS A 43 18.71 -9.50 -9.33
N GLY A 44 18.68 -10.43 -8.36
CA GLY A 44 18.80 -11.86 -8.63
C GLY A 44 17.54 -12.45 -9.29
N PRO A 45 17.62 -13.72 -9.73
CA PRO A 45 16.51 -14.42 -10.41
C PRO A 45 15.23 -14.45 -9.59
N ALA A 46 15.32 -14.65 -8.26
CA ALA A 46 14.17 -14.69 -7.36
C ALA A 46 13.38 -13.36 -7.36
N LEU A 47 14.07 -12.22 -7.41
CA LEU A 47 13.41 -10.92 -7.51
C LEU A 47 12.72 -10.76 -8.87
N SER A 48 13.40 -11.11 -9.97
CA SER A 48 12.83 -11.00 -11.32
C SER A 48 11.60 -11.90 -11.49
N GLU A 49 11.63 -13.10 -10.93
CA GLU A 49 10.48 -14.01 -10.90
C GLU A 49 9.33 -13.43 -10.08
N PHE A 50 9.62 -12.89 -8.91
CA PHE A 50 8.61 -12.22 -8.07
C PHE A 50 7.95 -11.06 -8.81
N GLU A 51 8.72 -10.15 -9.41
CA GLU A 51 8.21 -9.00 -10.18
C GLU A 51 7.33 -9.45 -11.34
N THR A 52 7.75 -10.49 -12.07
CA THR A 52 6.98 -11.05 -13.19
C THR A 52 5.66 -11.67 -12.73
N ASN A 53 5.71 -12.50 -11.69
CA ASN A 53 4.53 -13.18 -11.16
C ASN A 53 3.54 -12.20 -10.57
N LEU A 54 4.02 -11.18 -9.84
CA LEU A 54 3.16 -10.16 -9.26
C LEU A 54 2.54 -9.27 -10.34
N ALA A 55 3.30 -8.91 -11.40
CA ALA A 55 2.77 -8.16 -12.53
C ALA A 55 1.64 -8.93 -13.23
N ALA A 56 1.83 -10.23 -13.46
CA ALA A 56 0.81 -11.09 -14.05
C ALA A 56 -0.44 -11.21 -13.14
N TYR A 57 -0.25 -11.38 -11.84
CA TYR A 57 -1.34 -11.47 -10.86
C TYR A 57 -2.18 -10.19 -10.78
N LEU A 58 -1.52 -9.03 -10.80
CA LEU A 58 -2.18 -7.73 -10.73
C LEU A 58 -2.73 -7.27 -12.08
N GLY A 59 -2.31 -7.88 -13.19
CA GLY A 59 -2.66 -7.44 -14.55
C GLY A 59 -2.01 -6.11 -14.94
N VAL A 60 -0.83 -5.81 -14.38
CA VAL A 60 -0.07 -4.58 -14.67
C VAL A 60 1.15 -4.88 -15.56
N LYS A 61 1.65 -3.85 -16.23
CA LYS A 61 2.78 -3.98 -17.14
C LYS A 61 4.12 -4.17 -16.42
N HIS A 62 4.29 -3.50 -15.28
CA HIS A 62 5.55 -3.50 -14.54
C HIS A 62 5.29 -3.61 -13.04
N VAL A 63 6.15 -4.35 -12.37
CA VAL A 63 6.34 -4.35 -10.92
C VAL A 63 7.83 -4.12 -10.66
N ILE A 64 8.14 -3.32 -9.66
CA ILE A 64 9.51 -2.98 -9.28
C ILE A 64 9.65 -3.26 -7.79
N GLY A 65 10.53 -4.20 -7.43
CA GLY A 65 10.86 -4.50 -6.05
C GLY A 65 11.73 -3.40 -5.44
N VAL A 66 11.33 -2.94 -4.26
CA VAL A 66 12.04 -1.94 -3.45
C VAL A 66 12.18 -2.45 -2.02
N ALA A 67 12.91 -1.76 -1.16
CA ALA A 67 13.26 -2.26 0.16
C ALA A 67 12.04 -2.49 1.08
N ASN A 68 11.03 -1.62 1.03
CA ASN A 68 9.82 -1.71 1.84
C ASN A 68 8.70 -0.81 1.27
N GLY A 69 7.50 -0.85 1.89
CA GLY A 69 6.35 -0.04 1.44
C GLY A 69 6.54 1.47 1.62
N THR A 70 7.28 1.91 2.63
CA THR A 70 7.60 3.34 2.83
C THR A 70 8.49 3.84 1.70
N ASP A 71 9.53 3.09 1.35
CA ASP A 71 10.39 3.41 0.20
C ASP A 71 9.60 3.38 -1.11
N ALA A 72 8.63 2.47 -1.26
CA ALA A 72 7.77 2.43 -2.44
C ALA A 72 7.02 3.75 -2.63
N LEU A 73 6.40 4.28 -1.58
CA LEU A 73 5.71 5.57 -1.60
C LEU A 73 6.66 6.73 -1.91
N GLN A 74 7.84 6.74 -1.28
CA GLN A 74 8.86 7.76 -1.51
C GLN A 74 9.34 7.75 -2.96
N ILE A 75 9.70 6.58 -3.48
CA ILE A 75 10.18 6.41 -4.87
C ILE A 75 9.08 6.77 -5.87
N ALA A 76 7.82 6.45 -5.58
CA ALA A 76 6.69 6.84 -6.41
C ALA A 76 6.58 8.36 -6.55
N CYS A 77 6.66 9.11 -5.44
CA CYS A 77 6.67 10.57 -5.47
C CYS A 77 7.86 11.14 -6.26
N MET A 78 9.05 10.52 -6.10
CA MET A 78 10.24 10.91 -6.86
C MET A 78 10.09 10.62 -8.36
N ALA A 79 9.52 9.47 -8.72
CA ALA A 79 9.31 9.06 -10.12
C ALA A 79 8.29 9.95 -10.85
N LEU A 80 7.36 10.55 -10.12
CA LEU A 80 6.40 11.54 -10.64
C LEU A 80 6.99 12.95 -10.73
N ASP A 81 8.28 13.11 -10.40
CA ASP A 81 9.02 14.36 -10.46
C ASP A 81 8.42 15.49 -9.61
N LEU A 82 7.79 15.15 -8.48
CA LEU A 82 7.24 16.11 -7.53
C LEU A 82 8.38 16.93 -6.92
N LYS A 83 8.16 18.23 -6.73
CA LYS A 83 9.19 19.18 -6.29
C LYS A 83 8.93 19.66 -4.87
N PRO A 84 9.97 20.00 -4.09
CA PRO A 84 9.79 20.62 -2.79
C PRO A 84 8.79 21.79 -2.84
N GLY A 85 7.82 21.80 -1.92
CA GLY A 85 6.73 22.76 -1.86
C GLY A 85 5.48 22.38 -2.65
N ASP A 86 5.51 21.31 -3.48
CA ASP A 86 4.30 20.73 -4.06
C ASP A 86 3.45 20.10 -2.96
N GLU A 87 2.13 20.23 -3.06
CA GLU A 87 1.19 19.69 -2.12
C GLU A 87 0.68 18.33 -2.58
N VAL A 88 0.60 17.40 -1.62
CA VAL A 88 0.08 16.03 -1.83
C VAL A 88 -1.05 15.77 -0.84
N ILE A 89 -2.25 15.49 -1.35
CA ILE A 89 -3.42 15.18 -0.55
C ILE A 89 -3.31 13.75 -0.02
N VAL A 90 -3.48 13.58 1.31
CA VAL A 90 -3.41 12.29 2.00
C VAL A 90 -4.53 12.17 3.04
N PRO A 91 -5.05 10.97 3.34
CA PRO A 91 -6.00 10.80 4.44
C PRO A 91 -5.32 11.06 5.79
N SER A 92 -6.03 11.70 6.71
CA SER A 92 -5.55 11.95 8.08
C SER A 92 -5.51 10.68 8.95
N PHE A 93 -6.26 9.65 8.56
CA PHE A 93 -6.32 8.37 9.25
C PHE A 93 -5.70 7.28 8.39
N THR A 94 -4.40 7.05 8.59
CA THR A 94 -3.60 6.01 7.93
C THR A 94 -2.33 5.74 8.73
N TYR A 95 -1.51 4.80 8.26
CA TYR A 95 -0.15 4.63 8.78
C TYR A 95 0.69 5.86 8.43
N VAL A 96 1.54 6.28 9.36
CA VAL A 96 2.30 7.54 9.26
C VAL A 96 3.15 7.69 8.00
N SER A 97 3.64 6.58 7.42
CA SER A 97 4.52 6.62 6.23
C SER A 97 3.91 7.37 5.05
N THR A 98 2.57 7.30 4.88
CA THR A 98 1.89 8.00 3.78
C THR A 98 2.11 9.51 3.82
N ALA A 99 2.15 10.11 5.01
CA ALA A 99 2.43 11.54 5.19
C ALA A 99 3.92 11.83 5.40
N GLU A 100 4.65 10.92 6.05
CA GLU A 100 6.06 11.06 6.39
C GLU A 100 6.95 11.20 5.14
N VAL A 101 6.76 10.33 4.14
CA VAL A 101 7.56 10.36 2.90
C VAL A 101 7.39 11.66 2.14
N ILE A 102 6.19 12.26 2.20
CA ILE A 102 5.90 13.55 1.59
C ILE A 102 6.72 14.64 2.28
N GLY A 103 6.73 14.65 3.62
CA GLY A 103 7.56 15.59 4.39
C GLY A 103 9.05 15.39 4.17
N LEU A 104 9.55 14.15 4.10
CA LEU A 104 10.95 13.82 3.86
C LEU A 104 11.46 14.34 2.50
N LEU A 105 10.59 14.38 1.49
CA LEU A 105 10.91 14.90 0.17
C LEU A 105 10.80 16.45 0.07
N GLY A 106 10.48 17.14 1.18
CA GLY A 106 10.23 18.57 1.18
C GLY A 106 8.88 18.96 0.52
N LEU A 107 8.03 17.99 0.25
CA LEU A 107 6.67 18.20 -0.20
C LEU A 107 5.78 18.58 0.99
N VAL A 108 4.57 19.04 0.73
CA VAL A 108 3.61 19.46 1.76
C VAL A 108 2.46 18.45 1.85
N PRO A 109 2.34 17.65 2.93
CA PRO A 109 1.20 16.77 3.10
C PRO A 109 -0.05 17.60 3.46
N VAL A 110 -1.08 17.51 2.62
CA VAL A 110 -2.38 18.13 2.85
C VAL A 110 -3.32 17.05 3.42
N MET A 111 -3.50 17.09 4.74
CA MET A 111 -4.29 16.10 5.45
C MET A 111 -5.77 16.32 5.22
N VAL A 112 -6.47 15.27 4.76
CA VAL A 112 -7.92 15.26 4.54
C VAL A 112 -8.56 14.28 5.51
N ASP A 113 -9.64 14.70 6.15
CA ASP A 113 -10.42 13.82 7.01
C ASP A 113 -11.00 12.63 6.21
N VAL A 114 -11.32 11.57 6.92
CA VAL A 114 -11.88 10.36 6.34
C VAL A 114 -13.40 10.29 6.58
N ASP A 115 -14.09 9.54 5.76
CA ASP A 115 -15.47 9.15 6.00
C ASP A 115 -15.56 8.20 7.21
N LEU A 116 -16.42 8.48 8.17
CA LEU A 116 -16.51 7.73 9.42
C LEU A 116 -17.07 6.30 9.26
N ALA A 117 -17.77 6.01 8.18
CA ALA A 117 -18.30 4.68 7.94
C ALA A 117 -17.29 3.76 7.25
N THR A 118 -16.41 4.32 6.44
CA THR A 118 -15.47 3.55 5.61
C THR A 118 -14.02 3.71 6.03
N TYR A 119 -13.69 4.77 6.77
CA TYR A 119 -12.32 5.19 7.10
C TYR A 119 -11.45 5.49 5.88
N ASN A 120 -12.04 5.60 4.71
CA ASN A 120 -11.36 6.02 3.48
C ASN A 120 -11.41 7.54 3.32
N ILE A 121 -10.52 8.07 2.49
CA ILE A 121 -10.42 9.50 2.21
C ILE A 121 -11.76 10.09 1.75
N ASP A 122 -12.18 11.22 2.33
CA ASP A 122 -13.38 11.95 1.94
C ASP A 122 -13.07 12.92 0.79
N ILE A 123 -13.48 12.57 -0.42
CA ILE A 123 -13.22 13.36 -1.64
C ILE A 123 -13.97 14.69 -1.64
N ALA A 124 -15.16 14.76 -1.02
CA ALA A 124 -15.89 16.02 -0.91
C ALA A 124 -15.14 17.05 -0.06
N ARG A 125 -14.42 16.58 0.97
CA ARG A 125 -13.53 17.44 1.78
C ARG A 125 -12.26 17.78 1.02
N ALA A 126 -11.68 16.83 0.28
CA ALA A 126 -10.48 17.05 -0.53
C ALA A 126 -10.66 18.21 -1.52
N HIS A 127 -11.83 18.34 -2.13
CA HIS A 127 -12.14 19.44 -3.06
C HIS A 127 -11.88 20.84 -2.50
N ARG A 128 -12.06 21.03 -1.19
CA ARG A 128 -11.91 22.33 -0.53
C ARG A 128 -10.45 22.69 -0.23
N LEU A 129 -9.55 21.74 -0.36
CA LEU A 129 -8.15 21.88 0.03
C LEU A 129 -7.20 21.98 -1.16
N VAL A 130 -7.73 21.87 -2.39
CA VAL A 130 -6.91 21.98 -3.60
C VAL A 130 -6.43 23.42 -3.80
N THR A 131 -5.14 23.55 -4.05
CA THR A 131 -4.49 24.80 -4.43
C THR A 131 -3.73 24.63 -5.75
N PRO A 132 -3.19 25.70 -6.36
CA PRO A 132 -2.34 25.57 -7.55
C PRO A 132 -1.05 24.74 -7.30
N LYS A 133 -0.68 24.54 -6.04
CA LYS A 133 0.48 23.72 -5.63
C LYS A 133 0.13 22.24 -5.50
N THR A 134 -1.13 21.88 -5.44
CA THR A 134 -1.54 20.47 -5.32
C THR A 134 -1.19 19.72 -6.60
N LYS A 135 -0.42 18.63 -6.47
CA LYS A 135 0.09 17.84 -7.61
C LYS A 135 -0.31 16.38 -7.56
N ALA A 136 -0.61 15.85 -6.39
CA ALA A 136 -0.96 14.45 -6.25
C ALA A 136 -1.97 14.20 -5.13
N ILE A 137 -2.60 13.03 -5.18
CA ILE A 137 -3.42 12.45 -4.11
C ILE A 137 -2.96 11.03 -3.85
N VAL A 138 -2.88 10.65 -2.58
CA VAL A 138 -2.53 9.29 -2.15
C VAL A 138 -3.73 8.66 -1.43
N PRO A 139 -4.66 8.01 -2.14
CA PRO A 139 -5.67 7.20 -1.48
C PRO A 139 -5.02 5.97 -0.84
N VAL A 140 -5.49 5.61 0.37
CA VAL A 140 -5.04 4.43 1.10
C VAL A 140 -6.19 3.42 1.15
N HIS A 141 -5.92 2.18 0.74
CA HIS A 141 -6.88 1.08 0.84
C HIS A 141 -6.78 0.44 2.23
N LEU A 142 -7.30 1.17 3.22
CA LEU A 142 -7.10 0.86 4.63
C LEU A 142 -7.82 -0.44 5.02
N TYR A 143 -7.15 -1.29 5.80
CA TYR A 143 -7.66 -2.57 6.30
C TYR A 143 -8.14 -3.54 5.20
N GLY A 144 -7.66 -3.37 3.97
CA GLY A 144 -8.08 -4.18 2.82
C GLY A 144 -9.34 -3.68 2.13
N GLN A 145 -9.94 -2.59 2.61
CA GLN A 145 -11.08 -1.95 1.97
C GLN A 145 -10.61 -0.93 0.94
N SER A 146 -11.06 -1.07 -0.30
CA SER A 146 -10.70 -0.12 -1.35
C SER A 146 -11.22 1.29 -1.06
N ALA A 147 -10.41 2.30 -1.32
CA ALA A 147 -10.85 3.69 -1.39
C ALA A 147 -11.88 3.86 -2.53
N PRO A 148 -12.70 4.92 -2.52
CA PRO A 148 -13.71 5.18 -3.55
C PRO A 148 -13.06 5.65 -4.86
N MET A 149 -12.43 4.71 -5.60
CA MET A 149 -11.51 5.03 -6.69
C MET A 149 -12.18 5.74 -7.86
N ASP A 150 -13.47 5.49 -8.16
CA ASP A 150 -14.18 6.25 -9.20
C ASP A 150 -14.22 7.75 -8.86
N GLU A 151 -14.46 8.08 -7.59
CA GLU A 151 -14.45 9.47 -7.12
C GLU A 151 -13.03 10.04 -7.08
N VAL A 152 -12.06 9.28 -6.60
CA VAL A 152 -10.63 9.66 -6.56
C VAL A 152 -10.13 9.98 -7.97
N LEU A 153 -10.40 9.10 -8.94
CA LEU A 153 -9.94 9.27 -10.32
C LEU A 153 -10.63 10.44 -11.01
N ALA A 154 -11.94 10.63 -10.79
CA ALA A 154 -12.68 11.77 -11.31
C ALA A 154 -12.13 13.09 -10.73
N PHE A 155 -11.90 13.15 -9.43
CA PHE A 155 -11.28 14.26 -8.73
C PHE A 155 -9.89 14.58 -9.28
N ALA A 156 -9.00 13.58 -9.33
CA ALA A 156 -7.64 13.74 -9.84
C ALA A 156 -7.61 14.24 -11.29
N LYS A 157 -8.48 13.69 -12.13
CA LYS A 157 -8.63 14.15 -13.53
C LYS A 157 -9.10 15.61 -13.60
N GLY A 158 -10.06 16.01 -12.75
CA GLY A 158 -10.59 17.38 -12.72
C GLY A 158 -9.55 18.44 -12.37
N PHE A 159 -8.57 18.08 -11.54
CA PHE A 159 -7.50 18.97 -11.09
C PHE A 159 -6.11 18.65 -11.68
N ASN A 160 -6.03 17.71 -12.62
CA ASN A 160 -4.78 17.26 -13.23
C ASN A 160 -3.74 16.79 -12.20
N LEU A 161 -4.18 15.95 -11.24
CA LEU A 161 -3.34 15.39 -10.18
C LEU A 161 -2.88 13.99 -10.54
N PHE A 162 -1.69 13.63 -10.05
CA PHE A 162 -1.25 12.25 -10.00
C PHE A 162 -1.98 11.49 -8.89
N VAL A 163 -2.18 10.17 -9.10
CA VAL A 163 -2.75 9.26 -8.11
C VAL A 163 -1.72 8.19 -7.76
N VAL A 164 -1.29 8.16 -6.51
CA VAL A 164 -0.43 7.10 -5.96
C VAL A 164 -1.26 6.27 -4.99
N GLU A 165 -1.53 5.01 -5.33
CA GLU A 165 -2.32 4.14 -4.46
C GLU A 165 -1.45 3.50 -3.37
N ASP A 166 -1.79 3.70 -2.10
CA ASP A 166 -1.20 2.96 -0.99
C ASP A 166 -2.03 1.70 -0.73
N THR A 167 -1.50 0.55 -1.18
CA THR A 167 -2.11 -0.77 -1.04
C THR A 167 -1.39 -1.65 -0.01
N ALA A 168 -0.63 -1.05 0.90
CA ALA A 168 0.14 -1.78 1.91
C ALA A 168 -0.70 -2.76 2.75
N GLN A 169 -2.02 -2.60 2.78
CA GLN A 169 -2.95 -3.48 3.51
C GLN A 169 -3.98 -4.15 2.60
N ALA A 170 -3.90 -3.99 1.27
CA ALA A 170 -4.98 -4.37 0.36
C ALA A 170 -4.54 -5.16 -0.88
N ILE A 171 -3.30 -5.69 -0.89
CA ILE A 171 -2.87 -6.55 -2.00
C ILE A 171 -3.83 -7.75 -2.15
N GLY A 172 -4.26 -8.00 -3.38
CA GLY A 172 -5.25 -9.04 -3.67
C GLY A 172 -6.70 -8.58 -3.59
N GLY A 173 -6.95 -7.39 -3.03
CA GLY A 173 -8.28 -6.77 -3.06
C GLY A 173 -8.72 -6.41 -4.48
N ASP A 174 -10.03 -6.38 -4.68
CA ASP A 174 -10.64 -5.93 -5.93
C ASP A 174 -11.43 -4.65 -5.69
N TYR A 175 -11.29 -3.70 -6.60
CA TYR A 175 -12.20 -2.58 -6.74
C TYR A 175 -13.25 -2.89 -7.82
N THR A 176 -14.52 -2.63 -7.53
CA THR A 176 -15.60 -2.76 -8.52
C THR A 176 -16.06 -1.36 -8.91
N HIS A 177 -15.81 -0.99 -10.16
CA HIS A 177 -16.29 0.25 -10.73
C HIS A 177 -17.83 0.33 -10.77
N SER A 178 -18.38 1.52 -10.86
CA SER A 178 -19.82 1.76 -10.99
C SER A 178 -20.46 1.06 -12.21
N ASN A 179 -19.67 0.78 -13.24
CA ASN A 179 -20.09 0.00 -14.42
C ASN A 179 -20.00 -1.52 -14.25
N GLY A 180 -19.61 -2.01 -13.07
CA GLY A 180 -19.45 -3.43 -12.78
C GLY A 180 -18.08 -4.05 -13.13
N THR A 181 -17.17 -3.31 -13.76
CA THR A 181 -15.82 -3.80 -14.04
C THR A 181 -15.04 -3.95 -12.76
N ARG A 182 -14.33 -5.08 -12.61
CA ARG A 182 -13.47 -5.37 -11.44
C ARG A 182 -12.01 -5.30 -11.83
N VAL A 183 -11.22 -4.63 -11.01
CA VAL A 183 -9.77 -4.49 -11.16
C VAL A 183 -9.09 -4.65 -9.80
N LYS A 184 -7.82 -5.00 -9.78
CA LYS A 184 -7.06 -5.10 -8.54
C LYS A 184 -6.78 -3.72 -7.95
N THR A 185 -6.87 -3.60 -6.61
CA THR A 185 -6.39 -2.41 -5.91
C THR A 185 -4.90 -2.22 -6.17
N GLY A 186 -4.46 -0.97 -6.31
CA GLY A 186 -3.08 -0.61 -6.67
C GLY A 186 -2.80 -0.59 -8.16
N THR A 187 -3.84 -0.72 -9.01
CA THR A 187 -3.68 -0.75 -10.47
C THR A 187 -4.49 0.33 -11.20
N LEU A 188 -5.15 1.21 -10.46
CA LEU A 188 -6.06 2.22 -11.01
C LEU A 188 -5.41 3.59 -11.17
N GLY A 189 -4.46 3.93 -10.28
CA GLY A 189 -3.72 5.19 -10.31
C GLY A 189 -2.51 5.16 -11.25
N ASN A 190 -1.69 6.19 -11.15
CA ASN A 190 -0.43 6.26 -11.89
C ASN A 190 0.60 5.25 -11.39
N ILE A 191 0.66 5.05 -10.05
CA ILE A 191 1.57 4.12 -9.39
C ILE A 191 0.83 3.50 -8.20
N GLY A 192 0.92 2.17 -8.04
CA GLY A 192 0.49 1.47 -6.84
C GLY A 192 1.69 1.07 -5.99
N CYS A 193 1.60 1.30 -4.69
CA CYS A 193 2.62 0.97 -3.71
C CYS A 193 2.09 -0.07 -2.74
N THR A 194 2.81 -1.16 -2.51
CA THR A 194 2.41 -2.19 -1.56
C THR A 194 3.53 -2.51 -0.58
N SER A 195 3.22 -3.31 0.43
CA SER A 195 4.15 -3.70 1.48
C SER A 195 4.06 -5.19 1.76
N PHE A 196 5.21 -5.80 1.98
CA PHE A 196 5.34 -7.20 2.41
C PHE A 196 5.93 -7.31 3.82
N PHE A 197 5.78 -6.27 4.64
CA PHE A 197 6.14 -6.35 6.06
C PHE A 197 5.50 -7.60 6.70
N PRO A 198 6.14 -8.29 7.66
CA PRO A 198 5.69 -9.60 8.15
C PRO A 198 4.20 -9.70 8.52
N SER A 199 3.59 -8.64 9.03
CA SER A 199 2.17 -8.63 9.40
C SER A 199 1.21 -8.28 8.25
N LYS A 200 1.70 -8.04 7.03
CA LYS A 200 0.85 -7.72 5.87
C LYS A 200 0.25 -8.98 5.25
N ASN A 201 -0.69 -8.81 4.32
CA ASN A 201 -1.44 -9.90 3.67
C ASN A 201 -0.55 -11.00 3.08
N LEU A 202 0.55 -10.60 2.41
CA LEU A 202 1.62 -11.48 1.95
C LEU A 202 2.90 -11.12 2.70
N GLY A 203 2.90 -11.33 4.02
CA GLY A 203 4.05 -10.98 4.85
C GLY A 203 5.28 -11.81 4.52
N CYS A 204 6.42 -11.15 4.36
CA CYS A 204 7.73 -11.76 4.23
C CYS A 204 8.59 -11.46 5.47
N PHE A 205 9.89 -11.64 5.41
CA PHE A 205 10.77 -11.45 6.57
C PHE A 205 11.50 -10.10 6.59
N GLY A 206 11.17 -9.18 5.70
CA GLY A 206 11.77 -7.86 5.59
C GLY A 206 12.41 -7.63 4.25
#